data_3c9a9f1cd376dd6aba0697e776ddd24b
#
_entry.id   3c9a9f1cd376dd6aba0697e776ddd24b
#
_cell.length_a   1.000
_cell.length_b   1.000
_cell.length_c   1.000
_cell.angle_alpha   90.00
_cell.angle_beta   90.00
_cell.angle_gamma   90.00
#
_symmetry.space_group_name_H-M   'P 1'
#
loop_
_entity.id
_entity.type
_entity.pdbx_description
1 polymer ?
#
loop_
_entity_poly.entity_id
_entity_poly.type
_entity_poly.pdbx_seq_one_letter_code
_entity_poly.pdbx_strand_id
1 'polypeptide(L)'
;APLDAAIEGAQQVLPSVFASFATTTCIFGSLAFLKGDIGQILRVVPVVMLFVLVISLIEAFLILPHHLAHALGRADEKPARIQAAVDHGINWLRDRVVGPVAVAAVQWRYLTAGIAIGLMLLAVGTITGGWLKFAAFPELDGNVMEARILLPQGTPLTRTEQVVARITAALARVDNRLSPQQPGGQKLVRKVLTRFNQNSTANETGAHVATITVDLLDSETRSSRIDDVIALWRAETGALADVISVKFTESQIGPAGLAFDVRLTGDDLAELKAAAMELTANLDSYRGTSNLTDDLRPGKPELRIRLKEGASTLGVDVRQIADQLRAAFFGTKVSEIQRGAEAYEIDVRIDPRDKDSLSDIDNFTISQSDGSLIPLSAIADIERGRGFSRINRVNGQRTVTVQGDVDVTIANANEILADTRKRFFPELAKRYPGVGISLQGQNKEANTTQRSMVGGFILGLIGVYLLLSFQFQSYVEPLIVMIVIPFALAGAIVGHLLLGLDFTMPSILGFVALAGVVVNDSILLVNFIKHFHGDTQSVAAAAPLASRARFRAILLTSLTTIVGLLPILSETSLQAQVLIPLVTSLAFGLMATTVLVLFLVPAIYSIFDDYGLAKLD
;
A
#
# COMPACT_ATOMS: atom_id res chain seq x y z
N ALA A 1 -32.58 38.93 -22.96
CA ALA A 1 -31.33 38.73 -23.74
C ALA A 1 -30.72 37.35 -23.47
N PRO A 2 -29.85 36.78 -24.36
CA PRO A 2 -29.21 35.47 -24.11
C PRO A 2 -28.48 35.39 -22.77
N LEU A 3 -27.89 36.49 -22.32
CA LEU A 3 -27.22 36.58 -21.02
C LEU A 3 -28.22 36.49 -19.86
N ASP A 4 -29.36 37.15 -19.95
CA ASP A 4 -30.37 37.11 -18.87
C ASP A 4 -30.93 35.69 -18.71
N ALA A 5 -31.18 34.99 -19.82
CA ALA A 5 -31.62 33.61 -19.82
C ALA A 5 -30.54 32.65 -19.22
N ALA A 6 -29.25 32.91 -19.50
CA ALA A 6 -28.16 32.13 -18.92
C ALA A 6 -28.03 32.38 -17.40
N ILE A 7 -28.21 33.63 -16.94
CA ILE A 7 -28.18 33.98 -15.51
C ILE A 7 -29.38 33.37 -14.78
N GLU A 8 -30.57 33.49 -15.34
CA GLU A 8 -31.80 32.92 -14.76
C GLU A 8 -31.71 31.41 -14.65
N GLY A 9 -31.21 30.73 -15.70
CA GLY A 9 -30.94 29.28 -15.67
C GLY A 9 -29.89 28.88 -14.60
N ALA A 10 -28.83 29.65 -14.46
CA ALA A 10 -27.83 29.42 -13.41
C ALA A 10 -28.42 29.60 -11.98
N GLN A 11 -29.27 30.62 -11.78
CA GLN A 11 -29.95 30.86 -10.49
C GLN A 11 -30.92 29.73 -10.13
N GLN A 12 -31.66 29.19 -11.10
CA GLN A 12 -32.58 28.06 -10.86
C GLN A 12 -31.87 26.78 -10.37
N VAL A 13 -30.66 26.51 -10.85
CA VAL A 13 -29.90 25.31 -10.45
C VAL A 13 -28.99 25.53 -9.26
N LEU A 14 -28.75 26.78 -8.82
CA LEU A 14 -27.86 27.15 -7.73
C LEU A 14 -28.09 26.34 -6.45
N PRO A 15 -29.32 26.20 -5.91
CA PRO A 15 -29.55 25.48 -4.66
C PRO A 15 -29.13 24.01 -4.77
N SER A 16 -29.45 23.35 -5.88
CA SER A 16 -29.13 21.94 -6.10
C SER A 16 -27.63 21.72 -6.29
N VAL A 17 -26.94 22.59 -7.02
CA VAL A 17 -25.49 22.53 -7.25
C VAL A 17 -24.74 22.81 -5.93
N PHE A 18 -25.21 23.78 -5.15
CA PHE A 18 -24.61 24.08 -3.85
C PHE A 18 -24.80 22.92 -2.85
N ALA A 19 -25.97 22.29 -2.81
CA ALA A 19 -26.21 21.11 -1.99
C ALA A 19 -25.29 19.93 -2.40
N SER A 20 -25.12 19.71 -3.71
CA SER A 20 -24.20 18.72 -4.26
C SER A 20 -22.73 19.01 -3.87
N PHE A 21 -22.29 20.26 -4.00
CA PHE A 21 -20.99 20.70 -3.55
C PHE A 21 -20.79 20.44 -2.05
N ALA A 22 -21.77 20.81 -1.22
CA ALA A 22 -21.68 20.64 0.23
C ALA A 22 -21.66 19.16 0.63
N THR A 23 -22.47 18.29 0.01
CA THR A 23 -22.47 16.83 0.29
C THR A 23 -21.16 16.18 -0.13
N THR A 24 -20.64 16.53 -1.29
CA THR A 24 -19.32 16.04 -1.74
C THR A 24 -18.19 16.54 -0.84
N THR A 25 -18.26 17.81 -0.40
CA THR A 25 -17.32 18.40 0.56
C THR A 25 -17.35 17.69 1.92
N CYS A 26 -18.51 17.25 2.42
CA CYS A 26 -18.61 16.49 3.65
C CYS A 26 -17.84 15.17 3.58
N ILE A 27 -17.93 14.45 2.46
CA ILE A 27 -17.22 13.17 2.27
C ILE A 27 -15.72 13.41 2.11
N PHE A 28 -15.29 14.25 1.17
CA PHE A 28 -13.87 14.53 0.96
C PHE A 28 -13.21 15.23 2.14
N GLY A 29 -13.94 16.14 2.81
CA GLY A 29 -13.43 16.84 3.98
C GLY A 29 -13.11 15.89 5.14
N SER A 30 -13.94 14.90 5.37
CA SER A 30 -13.68 13.88 6.40
C SER A 30 -12.47 13.00 6.07
N LEU A 31 -12.20 12.72 4.79
CA LEU A 31 -11.06 11.95 4.32
C LEU A 31 -9.74 12.74 4.30
N ALA A 32 -9.77 14.06 4.41
CA ALA A 32 -8.55 14.88 4.53
C ALA A 32 -7.78 14.61 5.84
N PHE A 33 -8.38 13.91 6.80
CA PHE A 33 -7.80 13.58 8.12
C PHE A 33 -7.37 12.12 8.24
N LEU A 34 -7.04 11.44 7.14
CA LEU A 34 -6.52 10.07 7.15
C LEU A 34 -5.23 9.96 7.96
N LYS A 35 -5.09 8.86 8.72
CA LYS A 35 -3.95 8.55 9.59
C LYS A 35 -3.16 7.37 9.04
N GLY A 36 -1.90 7.22 9.55
CA GLY A 36 -0.95 6.21 9.09
C GLY A 36 -0.16 6.69 7.86
N ASP A 37 0.93 6.00 7.51
CA ASP A 37 1.82 6.42 6.42
C ASP A 37 1.11 6.30 5.06
N ILE A 38 0.36 5.22 4.84
CA ILE A 38 -0.50 5.06 3.66
C ILE A 38 -1.56 6.18 3.62
N GLY A 39 -2.18 6.48 4.77
CA GLY A 39 -3.17 7.53 4.90
C GLY A 39 -2.61 8.92 4.58
N GLN A 40 -1.36 9.21 4.95
CA GLN A 40 -0.71 10.49 4.63
C GLN A 40 -0.50 10.70 3.14
N ILE A 41 -0.20 9.65 2.39
CA ILE A 41 -0.12 9.72 0.92
C ILE A 41 -1.52 9.89 0.33
N LEU A 42 -2.46 9.06 0.73
CA LEU A 42 -3.81 9.06 0.16
C LEU A 42 -4.59 10.33 0.45
N ARG A 43 -4.36 11.03 1.58
CA ARG A 43 -5.06 12.28 1.93
C ARG A 43 -4.82 13.43 0.95
N VAL A 44 -3.77 13.36 0.14
CA VAL A 44 -3.50 14.38 -0.88
C VAL A 44 -4.65 14.43 -1.89
N VAL A 45 -5.23 13.28 -2.25
CA VAL A 45 -6.35 13.19 -3.21
C VAL A 45 -7.59 13.96 -2.72
N PRO A 46 -8.16 13.69 -1.52
CA PRO A 46 -9.30 14.47 -1.02
C PRO A 46 -9.00 15.96 -0.89
N VAL A 47 -7.81 16.34 -0.45
CA VAL A 47 -7.43 17.76 -0.33
C VAL A 47 -7.43 18.47 -1.68
N VAL A 48 -6.81 17.87 -2.70
CA VAL A 48 -6.81 18.40 -4.07
C VAL A 48 -8.25 18.49 -4.62
N MET A 49 -9.06 17.45 -4.39
CA MET A 49 -10.46 17.43 -4.82
C MET A 49 -11.29 18.55 -4.18
N LEU A 50 -11.06 18.88 -2.91
CA LEU A 50 -11.73 20.02 -2.25
C LEU A 50 -11.40 21.35 -2.95
N PHE A 51 -10.13 21.59 -3.28
CA PHE A 51 -9.75 22.79 -4.04
C PHE A 51 -10.38 22.82 -5.45
N VAL A 52 -10.37 21.69 -6.15
CA VAL A 52 -11.00 21.58 -7.48
C VAL A 52 -12.50 21.87 -7.40
N LEU A 53 -13.19 21.35 -6.37
CA LEU A 53 -14.62 21.60 -6.17
C LEU A 53 -14.92 23.09 -5.93
N VAL A 54 -14.10 23.77 -5.13
CA VAL A 54 -14.27 25.22 -4.89
C VAL A 54 -14.07 26.01 -6.18
N ILE A 55 -13.01 25.71 -6.95
CA ILE A 55 -12.75 26.38 -8.24
C ILE A 55 -13.87 26.09 -9.23
N SER A 56 -14.35 24.85 -9.30
CA SER A 56 -15.45 24.44 -10.18
C SER A 56 -16.76 25.18 -9.83
N LEU A 57 -17.03 25.43 -8.54
CA LEU A 57 -18.20 26.20 -8.13
C LEU A 57 -18.09 27.67 -8.60
N ILE A 58 -16.90 28.26 -8.49
CA ILE A 58 -16.63 29.62 -8.99
C ILE A 58 -16.84 29.66 -10.51
N GLU A 59 -16.31 28.69 -11.25
CA GLU A 59 -16.48 28.59 -12.70
C GLU A 59 -17.95 28.46 -13.09
N ALA A 60 -18.69 27.56 -12.43
CA ALA A 60 -20.09 27.27 -12.75
C ALA A 60 -21.01 28.49 -12.61
N PHE A 61 -20.74 29.39 -11.64
CA PHE A 61 -21.63 30.53 -11.38
C PHE A 61 -21.12 31.89 -11.89
N LEU A 62 -19.80 32.05 -12.05
CA LEU A 62 -19.23 33.31 -12.51
C LEU A 62 -18.79 33.30 -13.97
N ILE A 63 -18.32 32.16 -14.49
CA ILE A 63 -17.72 32.07 -15.83
C ILE A 63 -18.67 31.42 -16.82
N LEU A 64 -19.28 30.28 -16.46
CA LEU A 64 -20.14 29.50 -17.34
C LEU A 64 -21.36 30.28 -17.90
N PRO A 65 -22.07 31.14 -17.15
CA PRO A 65 -23.20 31.92 -17.70
C PRO A 65 -22.79 32.81 -18.87
N HIS A 66 -21.58 33.39 -18.84
CA HIS A 66 -21.07 34.20 -19.95
C HIS A 66 -20.83 33.36 -21.21
N HIS A 67 -20.21 32.17 -21.04
CA HIS A 67 -20.00 31.26 -22.17
C HIS A 67 -21.31 30.73 -22.76
N LEU A 68 -22.30 30.40 -21.90
CA LEU A 68 -23.61 29.96 -22.33
C LEU A 68 -24.36 31.06 -23.10
N ALA A 69 -24.27 32.31 -22.68
CA ALA A 69 -24.90 33.44 -23.40
C ALA A 69 -24.37 33.56 -24.85
N HIS A 70 -23.08 33.29 -25.07
CA HIS A 70 -22.47 33.26 -26.40
C HIS A 70 -22.98 32.09 -27.26
N ALA A 71 -23.13 30.90 -26.64
CA ALA A 71 -23.66 29.71 -27.31
C ALA A 71 -25.15 29.86 -27.65
N LEU A 72 -25.96 30.42 -26.75
CA LEU A 72 -27.37 30.69 -26.95
C LEU A 72 -27.63 31.71 -28.10
N GLY A 73 -26.73 32.67 -28.31
CA GLY A 73 -26.78 33.60 -29.41
C GLY A 73 -26.64 32.97 -30.82
N ARG A 74 -26.17 31.71 -30.88
CA ARG A 74 -26.02 30.91 -32.12
C ARG A 74 -27.03 29.77 -32.23
N ALA A 75 -28.01 29.70 -31.35
CA ALA A 75 -28.97 28.58 -31.26
C ALA A 75 -29.88 28.41 -32.48
N ASP A 76 -29.94 29.38 -33.39
CA ASP A 76 -30.72 29.32 -34.64
C ASP A 76 -30.01 28.53 -35.77
N GLU A 77 -28.79 28.02 -35.56
CA GLU A 77 -28.11 27.22 -36.57
C GLU A 77 -28.61 25.75 -36.52
N LYS A 78 -28.84 25.16 -37.72
CA LYS A 78 -29.23 23.74 -37.81
C LYS A 78 -28.19 22.86 -37.14
N PRO A 79 -28.63 21.88 -36.30
CA PRO A 79 -27.68 21.00 -35.59
C PRO A 79 -26.80 20.25 -36.59
N ALA A 80 -25.49 20.11 -36.25
CA ALA A 80 -24.56 19.34 -37.05
C ALA A 80 -25.03 17.89 -37.20
N ARG A 81 -24.75 17.23 -38.32
CA ARG A 81 -25.17 15.82 -38.57
C ARG A 81 -24.80 14.87 -37.45
N ILE A 82 -23.63 15.06 -36.85
CA ILE A 82 -23.15 14.24 -35.72
C ILE A 82 -24.02 14.49 -34.49
N GLN A 83 -24.30 15.75 -34.17
CA GLN A 83 -25.17 16.13 -33.05
C GLN A 83 -26.57 15.53 -33.21
N ALA A 84 -27.17 15.63 -34.39
CA ALA A 84 -28.48 15.06 -34.69
C ALA A 84 -28.48 13.52 -34.54
N ALA A 85 -27.42 12.83 -34.96
CA ALA A 85 -27.29 11.39 -34.81
C ALA A 85 -27.18 10.96 -33.33
N VAL A 86 -26.37 11.69 -32.53
CA VAL A 86 -26.24 11.46 -31.10
C VAL A 86 -27.56 11.72 -30.36
N ASP A 87 -28.22 12.84 -30.66
CA ASP A 87 -29.53 13.17 -30.07
C ASP A 87 -30.59 12.13 -30.43
N HIS A 88 -30.59 11.61 -31.67
CA HIS A 88 -31.49 10.53 -32.08
C HIS A 88 -31.21 9.25 -31.28
N GLY A 89 -29.93 8.88 -31.12
CA GLY A 89 -29.51 7.70 -30.33
C GLY A 89 -29.91 7.80 -28.87
N ILE A 90 -29.66 8.93 -28.22
CA ILE A 90 -30.03 9.18 -26.82
C ILE A 90 -31.55 9.14 -26.65
N ASN A 91 -32.33 9.78 -27.56
CA ASN A 91 -33.78 9.76 -27.50
C ASN A 91 -34.36 8.36 -27.74
N TRP A 92 -33.78 7.60 -28.69
CA TRP A 92 -34.16 6.22 -28.91
C TRP A 92 -33.92 5.36 -27.66
N LEU A 93 -32.74 5.48 -27.03
CA LEU A 93 -32.40 4.76 -25.81
C LEU A 93 -33.33 5.15 -24.64
N ARG A 94 -33.61 6.44 -24.48
CA ARG A 94 -34.54 6.98 -23.47
C ARG A 94 -35.94 6.37 -23.63
N ASP A 95 -36.48 6.38 -24.86
CA ASP A 95 -37.89 6.05 -25.09
C ASP A 95 -38.14 4.55 -25.31
N ARG A 96 -37.18 3.83 -25.91
CA ARG A 96 -37.31 2.40 -26.20
C ARG A 96 -36.76 1.48 -25.12
N VAL A 97 -35.79 1.94 -24.32
CA VAL A 97 -35.14 1.10 -23.28
C VAL A 97 -35.44 1.65 -21.89
N VAL A 98 -34.98 2.88 -21.59
CA VAL A 98 -35.05 3.43 -20.23
C VAL A 98 -36.49 3.62 -19.75
N GLY A 99 -37.35 4.15 -20.60
CA GLY A 99 -38.77 4.36 -20.26
C GLY A 99 -39.48 3.06 -19.85
N PRO A 100 -39.54 2.05 -20.72
CA PRO A 100 -40.16 0.78 -20.39
C PRO A 100 -39.54 0.07 -19.19
N VAL A 101 -38.18 0.06 -19.06
CA VAL A 101 -37.49 -0.56 -17.93
C VAL A 101 -37.79 0.19 -16.63
N ALA A 102 -37.86 1.55 -16.64
CA ALA A 102 -38.21 2.31 -15.43
C ALA A 102 -39.65 2.02 -14.98
N VAL A 103 -40.60 1.90 -15.93
CA VAL A 103 -41.98 1.47 -15.60
C VAL A 103 -41.98 0.06 -14.99
N ALA A 104 -41.27 -0.89 -15.59
CA ALA A 104 -41.17 -2.26 -15.08
C ALA A 104 -40.50 -2.29 -13.70
N ALA A 105 -39.43 -1.50 -13.49
CA ALA A 105 -38.71 -1.42 -12.22
C ALA A 105 -39.63 -0.90 -11.07
N VAL A 106 -40.51 0.07 -11.36
CA VAL A 106 -41.47 0.57 -10.38
C VAL A 106 -42.63 -0.42 -10.18
N GLN A 107 -43.13 -1.04 -11.26
CA GLN A 107 -44.19 -2.07 -11.13
C GLN A 107 -43.71 -3.28 -10.31
N TRP A 108 -42.47 -3.73 -10.54
CA TRP A 108 -41.83 -4.86 -9.86
C TRP A 108 -40.83 -4.39 -8.80
N ARG A 109 -41.15 -3.29 -8.07
CA ARG A 109 -40.24 -2.57 -7.15
C ARG A 109 -39.54 -3.47 -6.13
N TYR A 110 -40.24 -4.42 -5.53
CA TYR A 110 -39.65 -5.38 -4.57
C TYR A 110 -38.68 -6.33 -5.24
N LEU A 111 -38.97 -6.80 -6.46
CA LEU A 111 -38.07 -7.64 -7.25
C LEU A 111 -36.82 -6.84 -7.66
N THR A 112 -36.99 -5.58 -8.12
CA THR A 112 -35.89 -4.67 -8.47
C THR A 112 -34.94 -4.46 -7.30
N ALA A 113 -35.47 -4.18 -6.11
CA ALA A 113 -34.67 -4.06 -4.88
C ALA A 113 -33.99 -5.39 -4.53
N GLY A 114 -34.70 -6.52 -4.64
CA GLY A 114 -34.14 -7.86 -4.41
C GLY A 114 -32.99 -8.22 -5.37
N ILE A 115 -33.12 -7.89 -6.66
CA ILE A 115 -32.04 -8.09 -7.64
C ILE A 115 -30.83 -7.23 -7.30
N ALA A 116 -31.03 -5.95 -6.97
CA ALA A 116 -29.93 -5.05 -6.59
C ALA A 116 -29.18 -5.58 -5.35
N ILE A 117 -29.90 -6.00 -4.31
CA ILE A 117 -29.31 -6.61 -3.10
C ILE A 117 -28.57 -7.90 -3.46
N GLY A 118 -29.16 -8.76 -4.31
CA GLY A 118 -28.53 -10.00 -4.75
C GLY A 118 -27.22 -9.74 -5.50
N LEU A 119 -27.18 -8.77 -6.41
CA LEU A 119 -25.96 -8.37 -7.12
C LEU A 119 -24.89 -7.82 -6.16
N MET A 120 -25.30 -7.02 -5.16
CA MET A 120 -24.38 -6.51 -4.15
C MET A 120 -23.79 -7.65 -3.30
N LEU A 121 -24.64 -8.61 -2.86
CA LEU A 121 -24.17 -9.77 -2.09
C LEU A 121 -23.25 -10.67 -2.91
N LEU A 122 -23.51 -10.86 -4.20
CA LEU A 122 -22.63 -11.56 -5.12
C LEU A 122 -21.27 -10.85 -5.23
N ALA A 123 -21.28 -9.53 -5.42
CA ALA A 123 -20.05 -8.76 -5.51
C ALA A 123 -19.22 -8.85 -4.22
N VAL A 124 -19.84 -8.66 -3.06
CA VAL A 124 -19.15 -8.82 -1.76
C VAL A 124 -18.68 -10.27 -1.57
N GLY A 125 -19.45 -11.25 -2.05
CA GLY A 125 -19.10 -12.65 -2.03
C GLY A 125 -17.80 -12.98 -2.79
N THR A 126 -17.44 -12.21 -3.82
CA THR A 126 -16.16 -12.41 -4.53
C THR A 126 -14.94 -12.03 -3.67
N ILE A 127 -15.08 -11.02 -2.80
CA ILE A 127 -14.00 -10.65 -1.85
C ILE A 127 -13.90 -11.72 -0.76
N THR A 128 -15.02 -12.09 -0.14
CA THR A 128 -15.03 -13.08 0.96
C THR A 128 -14.71 -14.49 0.48
N GLY A 129 -14.98 -14.79 -0.78
CA GLY A 129 -14.64 -16.05 -1.46
C GLY A 129 -13.19 -16.13 -1.96
N GLY A 130 -12.39 -15.06 -1.79
CA GLY A 130 -10.99 -15.03 -2.20
C GLY A 130 -10.76 -14.86 -3.71
N TRP A 131 -11.80 -14.58 -4.50
CA TRP A 131 -11.68 -14.35 -5.95
C TRP A 131 -11.08 -12.96 -6.23
N LEU A 132 -11.40 -11.98 -5.40
CA LEU A 132 -10.81 -10.66 -5.43
C LEU A 132 -9.97 -10.50 -4.16
N LYS A 133 -8.65 -10.46 -4.32
CA LYS A 133 -7.71 -10.32 -3.21
C LYS A 133 -7.69 -8.88 -2.70
N PHE A 134 -7.43 -8.72 -1.42
CA PHE A 134 -7.18 -7.41 -0.83
C PHE A 134 -5.69 -7.22 -0.56
N ALA A 135 -5.11 -6.15 -1.11
CA ALA A 135 -3.76 -5.69 -0.82
C ALA A 135 -3.81 -4.29 -0.19
N ALA A 136 -2.91 -4.00 0.78
CA ALA A 136 -2.89 -2.69 1.41
C ALA A 136 -2.51 -1.56 0.42
N PHE A 137 -1.61 -1.87 -0.50
CA PHE A 137 -1.15 -0.96 -1.54
C PHE A 137 -0.99 -1.74 -2.86
N PRO A 138 -1.26 -1.14 -4.03
CA PRO A 138 -1.10 -1.83 -5.30
C PRO A 138 0.36 -2.22 -5.53
N GLU A 139 0.58 -3.32 -6.23
CA GLU A 139 1.88 -3.68 -6.73
C GLU A 139 2.33 -2.66 -7.77
N LEU A 140 3.57 -2.22 -7.62
CA LEU A 140 4.17 -1.28 -8.54
C LEU A 140 5.21 -2.01 -9.39
N ASP A 141 5.29 -1.70 -10.65
CA ASP A 141 6.35 -2.20 -11.53
C ASP A 141 7.44 -1.12 -11.64
N GLY A 142 8.28 -1.05 -10.59
CA GLY A 142 9.32 -0.02 -10.46
C GLY A 142 10.52 -0.25 -11.38
N ASN A 143 11.46 0.69 -11.34
CA ASN A 143 12.65 0.67 -12.19
C ASN A 143 13.93 0.26 -11.44
N VAL A 144 13.84 0.08 -10.10
CA VAL A 144 15.01 -0.18 -9.26
C VAL A 144 14.81 -1.46 -8.47
N MET A 145 15.73 -2.42 -8.65
CA MET A 145 15.77 -3.63 -7.85
C MET A 145 17.06 -3.71 -7.03
N GLU A 146 17.02 -4.46 -5.96
CA GLU A 146 18.15 -4.62 -5.04
C GLU A 146 18.40 -6.09 -4.70
N ALA A 147 19.70 -6.42 -4.52
CA ALA A 147 20.12 -7.63 -3.83
C ALA A 147 20.82 -7.22 -2.52
N ARG A 148 20.20 -7.52 -1.40
CA ARG A 148 20.68 -7.17 -0.06
C ARG A 148 21.31 -8.41 0.58
N ILE A 149 22.61 -8.36 0.77
CA ILE A 149 23.46 -9.48 1.16
C ILE A 149 23.76 -9.40 2.66
N LEU A 150 23.59 -10.50 3.34
CA LEU A 150 23.91 -10.65 4.75
C LEU A 150 24.71 -11.95 4.97
N LEU A 151 25.95 -11.81 5.40
CA LEU A 151 26.81 -12.91 5.83
C LEU A 151 26.90 -12.94 7.36
N PRO A 152 27.47 -14.01 7.96
CA PRO A 152 27.72 -14.06 9.39
C PRO A 152 28.62 -12.92 9.86
N GLN A 153 28.32 -12.38 11.03
CA GLN A 153 29.16 -11.35 11.63
C GLN A 153 30.59 -11.89 11.85
N GLY A 154 31.59 -11.07 11.50
CA GLY A 154 33.00 -11.47 11.51
C GLY A 154 33.51 -11.92 10.15
N THR A 155 32.66 -12.06 9.14
CA THR A 155 33.10 -12.37 7.77
C THR A 155 33.97 -11.22 7.22
N PRO A 156 35.15 -11.49 6.67
CA PRO A 156 36.03 -10.47 6.09
C PRO A 156 35.45 -9.90 4.81
N LEU A 157 35.79 -8.64 4.50
CA LEU A 157 35.32 -7.92 3.31
C LEU A 157 35.59 -8.69 2.01
N THR A 158 36.76 -9.31 1.89
CA THR A 158 37.16 -10.10 0.71
C THR A 158 36.16 -11.23 0.39
N ARG A 159 35.57 -11.85 1.42
CA ARG A 159 34.51 -12.87 1.22
C ARG A 159 33.21 -12.23 0.73
N THR A 160 32.84 -11.10 1.28
CA THR A 160 31.66 -10.33 0.83
C THR A 160 31.82 -9.88 -0.63
N GLU A 161 33.03 -9.43 -1.02
CA GLU A 161 33.33 -9.08 -2.41
C GLU A 161 33.19 -10.27 -3.37
N GLN A 162 33.62 -11.47 -2.97
CA GLN A 162 33.44 -12.68 -3.77
C GLN A 162 31.95 -13.01 -3.99
N VAL A 163 31.13 -12.88 -2.93
CA VAL A 163 29.68 -13.10 -3.03
C VAL A 163 29.05 -12.06 -3.93
N VAL A 164 29.39 -10.78 -3.77
CA VAL A 164 28.92 -9.68 -4.62
C VAL A 164 29.28 -9.93 -6.08
N ALA A 165 30.54 -10.31 -6.37
CA ALA A 165 30.99 -10.59 -7.72
C ALA A 165 30.17 -11.73 -8.38
N ARG A 166 29.86 -12.80 -7.63
CA ARG A 166 29.00 -13.90 -8.11
C ARG A 166 27.58 -13.44 -8.44
N ILE A 167 26.96 -12.63 -7.57
CA ILE A 167 25.60 -12.10 -7.76
C ILE A 167 25.57 -11.14 -8.95
N THR A 168 26.59 -10.29 -9.10
CA THR A 168 26.70 -9.36 -10.23
C THR A 168 26.93 -10.10 -11.55
N ALA A 169 27.72 -11.17 -11.55
CA ALA A 169 27.90 -12.02 -12.74
C ALA A 169 26.59 -12.73 -13.15
N ALA A 170 25.77 -13.15 -12.19
CA ALA A 170 24.43 -13.69 -12.46
C ALA A 170 23.53 -12.63 -13.10
N LEU A 171 23.56 -11.39 -12.60
CA LEU A 171 22.82 -10.26 -13.20
C LEU A 171 23.22 -10.02 -14.65
N ALA A 172 24.52 -10.05 -14.95
CA ALA A 172 25.02 -9.87 -16.32
C ALA A 172 24.49 -10.95 -17.28
N ARG A 173 24.31 -12.21 -16.80
CA ARG A 173 23.69 -13.28 -17.61
C ARG A 173 22.21 -13.00 -17.87
N VAL A 174 21.48 -12.50 -16.87
CA VAL A 174 20.07 -12.09 -17.02
C VAL A 174 19.94 -10.94 -18.01
N ASP A 175 20.80 -9.91 -17.89
CA ASP A 175 20.82 -8.76 -18.80
C ASP A 175 21.07 -9.21 -20.25
N ASN A 176 22.10 -10.04 -20.48
CA ASN A 176 22.39 -10.58 -21.80
C ASN A 176 21.24 -11.40 -22.42
N ARG A 177 20.45 -12.08 -21.60
CA ARG A 177 19.30 -12.89 -22.03
C ARG A 177 18.08 -12.04 -22.36
N LEU A 178 17.81 -11.00 -21.57
CA LEU A 178 16.57 -10.21 -21.67
C LEU A 178 16.71 -8.93 -22.49
N SER A 179 17.91 -8.33 -22.59
CA SER A 179 18.13 -7.10 -23.37
C SER A 179 17.77 -7.22 -24.85
N PRO A 180 18.05 -8.33 -25.56
CA PRO A 180 17.61 -8.50 -26.95
C PRO A 180 16.08 -8.52 -27.12
N GLN A 181 15.32 -8.82 -26.05
CA GLN A 181 13.86 -8.89 -26.05
C GLN A 181 13.21 -7.53 -25.75
N GLN A 182 14.01 -6.52 -25.37
CA GLN A 182 13.51 -5.19 -25.09
C GLN A 182 13.24 -4.40 -26.39
N PRO A 183 12.28 -3.46 -26.37
CA PRO A 183 12.00 -2.61 -27.51
C PRO A 183 13.26 -1.93 -28.05
N GLY A 184 13.49 -2.08 -29.34
CA GLY A 184 14.70 -1.54 -29.98
C GLY A 184 16.03 -2.18 -29.58
N GLY A 185 16.01 -3.35 -28.91
CA GLY A 185 17.21 -4.03 -28.44
C GLY A 185 17.99 -3.25 -27.37
N GLN A 186 17.30 -2.39 -26.61
CA GLN A 186 17.92 -1.60 -25.54
C GLN A 186 18.39 -2.49 -24.39
N LYS A 187 19.45 -2.06 -23.71
CA LYS A 187 19.91 -2.75 -22.50
C LYS A 187 18.87 -2.67 -21.40
N LEU A 188 18.55 -3.82 -20.79
CA LEU A 188 17.64 -3.89 -19.66
C LEU A 188 18.26 -3.26 -18.40
N VAL A 189 19.52 -3.58 -18.10
CA VAL A 189 20.26 -3.02 -16.96
C VAL A 189 20.98 -1.74 -17.39
N ARG A 190 20.57 -0.60 -16.83
CA ARG A 190 21.18 0.70 -17.09
C ARG A 190 22.39 0.97 -16.23
N LYS A 191 22.26 0.75 -14.91
CA LYS A 191 23.31 1.01 -13.94
C LYS A 191 23.31 -0.03 -12.83
N VAL A 192 24.49 -0.32 -12.31
CA VAL A 192 24.67 -1.17 -11.12
C VAL A 192 25.52 -0.42 -10.11
N LEU A 193 25.00 -0.26 -8.90
CA LEU A 193 25.70 0.36 -7.77
C LEU A 193 25.84 -0.67 -6.66
N THR A 194 27.09 -0.95 -6.25
CA THR A 194 27.36 -1.79 -5.09
C THR A 194 27.78 -0.93 -3.90
N ARG A 195 27.08 -1.05 -2.81
CA ARG A 195 27.41 -0.42 -1.52
C ARG A 195 27.84 -1.50 -0.55
N PHE A 196 29.11 -1.50 -0.17
CA PHE A 196 29.63 -2.34 0.89
C PHE A 196 29.33 -1.74 2.27
N ASN A 197 29.44 -2.55 3.30
CA ASN A 197 29.25 -2.18 4.70
C ASN A 197 27.84 -1.68 5.06
N GLN A 198 26.84 -1.92 4.22
CA GLN A 198 25.48 -1.46 4.44
C GLN A 198 24.44 -2.49 3.96
N ASN A 199 23.49 -2.82 4.85
CA ASN A 199 22.27 -3.56 4.51
C ASN A 199 21.10 -2.97 5.33
N SER A 200 20.23 -2.20 4.67
CA SER A 200 19.13 -1.49 5.31
C SER A 200 18.05 -2.42 5.85
N THR A 201 17.79 -3.57 5.22
CA THR A 201 16.79 -4.53 5.70
C THR A 201 17.25 -5.24 6.98
N ALA A 202 18.50 -5.67 7.00
CA ALA A 202 19.08 -6.29 8.19
C ALA A 202 19.35 -5.25 9.29
N ASN A 203 19.34 -3.96 8.90
CA ASN A 203 19.71 -2.85 9.79
C ASN A 203 21.11 -3.05 10.39
N GLU A 204 22.02 -3.59 9.58
CA GLU A 204 23.41 -3.90 9.94
C GLU A 204 24.40 -3.16 9.05
N THR A 205 25.55 -2.87 9.65
CA THR A 205 26.71 -2.25 9.01
C THR A 205 27.97 -3.07 9.30
N GLY A 206 28.93 -3.06 8.38
CA GLY A 206 30.21 -3.76 8.55
C GLY A 206 30.58 -4.62 7.34
N ALA A 207 31.77 -5.20 7.39
CA ALA A 207 32.38 -5.92 6.27
C ALA A 207 31.56 -7.12 5.75
N HIS A 208 30.66 -7.66 6.57
CA HIS A 208 29.82 -8.84 6.29
C HIS A 208 28.52 -8.51 5.54
N VAL A 209 28.26 -7.26 5.19
CA VAL A 209 27.04 -6.84 4.49
C VAL A 209 27.34 -6.02 3.25
N ALA A 210 26.49 -6.17 2.25
CA ALA A 210 26.50 -5.34 1.04
C ALA A 210 25.10 -5.23 0.45
N THR A 211 24.88 -4.17 -0.35
CA THR A 211 23.67 -3.96 -1.14
C THR A 211 24.06 -3.66 -2.58
N ILE A 212 23.52 -4.43 -3.51
CA ILE A 212 23.62 -4.19 -4.94
C ILE A 212 22.31 -3.56 -5.37
N THR A 213 22.35 -2.32 -5.84
CA THR A 213 21.20 -1.60 -6.41
C THR A 213 21.34 -1.57 -7.92
N VAL A 214 20.29 -1.95 -8.63
CA VAL A 214 20.25 -2.08 -10.08
C VAL A 214 19.16 -1.19 -10.62
N ASP A 215 19.54 -0.29 -11.51
CA ASP A 215 18.63 0.58 -12.26
C ASP A 215 18.33 -0.08 -13.61
N LEU A 216 17.06 -0.31 -13.88
CA LEU A 216 16.56 -0.97 -15.09
C LEU A 216 16.06 0.06 -16.11
N LEU A 217 15.81 -0.43 -17.32
CA LEU A 217 15.04 0.30 -18.32
C LEU A 217 13.67 0.64 -17.74
N ASP A 218 13.17 1.85 -18.02
CA ASP A 218 11.91 2.35 -17.46
C ASP A 218 10.75 1.40 -17.72
N SER A 219 9.88 1.21 -16.74
CA SER A 219 8.73 0.30 -16.80
C SER A 219 7.78 0.61 -17.95
N GLU A 220 7.69 1.88 -18.36
CA GLU A 220 6.90 2.32 -19.51
C GLU A 220 7.47 1.84 -20.86
N THR A 221 8.75 1.50 -20.89
CA THR A 221 9.46 1.12 -22.14
C THR A 221 9.78 -0.36 -22.18
N ARG A 222 10.12 -0.96 -21.04
CA ARG A 222 10.53 -2.37 -20.98
C ARG A 222 9.36 -3.33 -21.21
N SER A 223 9.67 -4.48 -21.80
CA SER A 223 8.70 -5.55 -22.07
C SER A 223 8.58 -6.59 -20.94
N SER A 224 9.53 -6.60 -19.99
CA SER A 224 9.58 -7.56 -18.89
C SER A 224 9.21 -6.90 -17.57
N ARG A 225 8.39 -7.57 -16.74
CA ARG A 225 8.07 -7.09 -15.38
C ARG A 225 9.28 -7.22 -14.46
N ILE A 226 9.38 -6.33 -13.48
CA ILE A 226 10.48 -6.34 -12.50
C ILE A 226 10.53 -7.65 -11.71
N ASP A 227 9.37 -8.23 -11.36
CA ASP A 227 9.26 -9.48 -10.61
C ASP A 227 9.86 -10.66 -11.37
N ASP A 228 9.63 -10.73 -12.69
CA ASP A 228 10.21 -11.76 -13.56
C ASP A 228 11.73 -11.64 -13.62
N VAL A 229 12.25 -10.40 -13.71
CA VAL A 229 13.69 -10.11 -13.71
C VAL A 229 14.31 -10.53 -12.37
N ILE A 230 13.68 -10.19 -11.25
CA ILE A 230 14.11 -10.55 -9.90
C ILE A 230 14.12 -12.09 -9.73
N ALA A 231 13.07 -12.77 -10.19
CA ALA A 231 12.99 -14.23 -10.12
C ALA A 231 14.09 -14.91 -10.93
N LEU A 232 14.36 -14.43 -12.14
CA LEU A 232 15.47 -14.92 -12.98
C LEU A 232 16.82 -14.62 -12.35
N TRP A 233 17.04 -13.43 -11.79
CA TRP A 233 18.28 -13.07 -11.12
C TRP A 233 18.56 -13.96 -9.93
N ARG A 234 17.54 -14.23 -9.11
CA ARG A 234 17.62 -15.19 -7.98
C ARG A 234 17.96 -16.59 -8.48
N ALA A 235 17.30 -17.08 -9.51
CA ALA A 235 17.54 -18.40 -10.09
C ALA A 235 18.95 -18.54 -10.66
N GLU A 236 19.44 -17.55 -11.40
CA GLU A 236 20.78 -17.51 -11.99
C GLU A 236 21.89 -17.38 -10.93
N THR A 237 21.61 -16.76 -9.77
CA THR A 237 22.55 -16.67 -8.65
C THR A 237 22.76 -18.02 -8.00
N GLY A 238 21.70 -18.81 -7.86
CA GLY A 238 21.70 -20.12 -7.22
C GLY A 238 22.02 -20.07 -5.74
N ALA A 239 22.27 -21.24 -5.13
CA ALA A 239 22.63 -21.35 -3.73
C ALA A 239 24.04 -20.78 -3.46
N LEU A 240 24.16 -20.02 -2.38
CA LEU A 240 25.41 -19.41 -1.93
C LEU A 240 25.79 -20.03 -0.57
N ALA A 241 26.98 -20.63 -0.52
CA ALA A 241 27.49 -21.16 0.75
C ALA A 241 27.88 -20.02 1.69
N ASP A 242 27.72 -20.24 2.98
CA ASP A 242 28.11 -19.33 4.07
C ASP A 242 27.40 -17.96 4.06
N VAL A 243 26.26 -17.84 3.38
CA VAL A 243 25.45 -16.63 3.36
C VAL A 243 24.20 -16.86 4.21
N ILE A 244 23.92 -15.95 5.16
CA ILE A 244 22.70 -16.02 5.99
C ILE A 244 21.48 -15.77 5.10
N SER A 245 21.52 -14.70 4.30
CA SER A 245 20.45 -14.39 3.37
C SER A 245 20.93 -13.50 2.23
N VAL A 246 20.32 -13.67 1.06
CA VAL A 246 20.34 -12.67 -0.02
C VAL A 246 18.89 -12.35 -0.33
N LYS A 247 18.50 -11.13 -0.06
CA LYS A 247 17.15 -10.65 -0.36
C LYS A 247 17.17 -9.96 -1.71
N PHE A 248 16.58 -10.59 -2.72
CA PHE A 248 16.28 -9.97 -4.00
C PHE A 248 14.91 -9.33 -3.91
N THR A 249 14.82 -8.04 -4.09
CA THR A 249 13.58 -7.26 -3.92
C THR A 249 13.57 -6.06 -4.83
N GLU A 250 12.40 -5.58 -5.15
CA GLU A 250 12.25 -4.23 -5.66
C GLU A 250 12.64 -3.22 -4.57
N SER A 251 13.26 -2.10 -4.97
CA SER A 251 13.47 -0.99 -4.05
C SER A 251 12.10 -0.43 -3.68
N GLN A 252 11.66 -0.66 -2.45
CA GLN A 252 10.28 -0.38 -2.02
C GLN A 252 9.93 1.10 -2.26
N ILE A 253 9.05 1.31 -3.21
CA ILE A 253 8.41 2.59 -3.45
C ILE A 253 7.04 2.50 -2.78
N GLY A 254 6.91 3.13 -1.61
CA GLY A 254 5.63 3.19 -0.91
C GLY A 254 5.70 2.88 0.58
N PRO A 255 4.68 3.28 1.34
CA PRO A 255 4.66 3.21 2.80
C PRO A 255 4.19 1.85 3.33
N ALA A 256 4.02 0.86 2.46
CA ALA A 256 3.34 -0.37 2.87
C ALA A 256 4.13 -1.22 3.88
N GLY A 257 5.48 -1.11 3.93
CA GLY A 257 6.31 -1.94 4.79
C GLY A 257 6.44 -3.39 4.29
N LEU A 258 6.98 -4.28 5.12
CA LEU A 258 7.16 -5.69 4.79
C LEU A 258 5.84 -6.45 4.88
N ALA A 259 5.68 -7.47 4.02
CA ALA A 259 4.51 -8.34 4.00
C ALA A 259 4.32 -9.09 5.33
N PHE A 260 5.41 -9.70 5.83
CA PHE A 260 5.47 -10.25 7.17
C PHE A 260 6.38 -9.38 8.05
N ASP A 261 5.83 -8.89 9.14
CA ASP A 261 6.55 -8.18 10.20
C ASP A 261 5.82 -8.46 11.52
N VAL A 262 6.32 -9.47 12.24
CA VAL A 262 5.72 -9.93 13.49
C VAL A 262 6.71 -9.69 14.61
N ARG A 263 6.37 -8.81 15.53
CA ARG A 263 7.20 -8.46 16.68
C ARG A 263 6.81 -9.29 17.90
N LEU A 264 7.80 -9.95 18.43
CA LEU A 264 7.76 -10.65 19.72
C LEU A 264 8.38 -9.75 20.79
N THR A 265 7.76 -9.62 21.96
CA THR A 265 8.23 -8.79 23.07
C THR A 265 8.33 -9.64 24.33
N GLY A 266 9.37 -9.44 25.13
CA GLY A 266 9.56 -10.19 26.38
C GLY A 266 10.88 -9.84 27.06
N ASP A 267 11.12 -10.40 28.24
CA ASP A 267 12.31 -10.10 29.03
C ASP A 267 13.45 -11.12 28.82
N ASP A 268 13.13 -12.36 28.44
CA ASP A 268 14.10 -13.40 28.18
C ASP A 268 14.43 -13.52 26.68
N LEU A 269 15.71 -13.31 26.32
CA LEU A 269 16.18 -13.41 24.94
C LEU A 269 16.18 -14.85 24.40
N ALA A 270 16.34 -15.86 25.28
CA ALA A 270 16.34 -17.26 24.87
C ALA A 270 14.90 -17.70 24.52
N GLU A 271 13.91 -17.32 25.34
CA GLU A 271 12.50 -17.54 25.05
C GLU A 271 12.07 -16.80 23.76
N LEU A 272 12.45 -15.52 23.62
CA LEU A 272 12.17 -14.74 22.42
C LEU A 272 12.76 -15.38 21.16
N LYS A 273 14.01 -15.88 21.24
CA LYS A 273 14.66 -16.56 20.12
C LYS A 273 13.96 -17.87 19.76
N ALA A 274 13.63 -18.68 20.76
CA ALA A 274 12.91 -19.95 20.55
C ALA A 274 11.53 -19.71 19.91
N ALA A 275 10.77 -18.76 20.44
CA ALA A 275 9.48 -18.37 19.88
C ALA A 275 9.60 -17.82 18.44
N ALA A 276 10.63 -17.02 18.14
CA ALA A 276 10.89 -16.50 16.81
C ALA A 276 11.24 -17.61 15.81
N MET A 277 12.03 -18.61 16.22
CA MET A 277 12.36 -19.76 15.38
C MET A 277 11.13 -20.61 15.06
N GLU A 278 10.26 -20.87 16.03
CA GLU A 278 9.01 -21.60 15.80
C GLU A 278 8.05 -20.82 14.90
N LEU A 279 7.94 -19.51 15.09
CA LEU A 279 7.13 -18.66 14.23
C LEU A 279 7.67 -18.64 12.79
N THR A 280 8.99 -18.53 12.63
CA THR A 280 9.65 -18.58 11.32
C THR A 280 9.36 -19.91 10.63
N ALA A 281 9.50 -21.03 11.33
CA ALA A 281 9.20 -22.36 10.79
C ALA A 281 7.72 -22.53 10.41
N ASN A 282 6.80 -21.97 11.21
CA ASN A 282 5.38 -21.97 10.86
C ASN A 282 5.11 -21.15 9.59
N LEU A 283 5.64 -19.95 9.48
CA LEU A 283 5.48 -19.11 8.28
C LEU A 283 6.13 -19.76 7.04
N ASP A 284 7.25 -20.44 7.18
CA ASP A 284 7.96 -21.14 6.09
C ASP A 284 7.17 -22.34 5.56
N SER A 285 6.24 -22.89 6.34
CA SER A 285 5.36 -23.98 5.90
C SER A 285 4.32 -23.58 4.87
N TYR A 286 4.03 -22.29 4.71
CA TYR A 286 3.10 -21.78 3.71
C TYR A 286 3.78 -21.63 2.34
N ARG A 287 3.08 -22.00 1.28
CA ARG A 287 3.58 -21.84 -0.08
C ARG A 287 3.65 -20.34 -0.44
N GLY A 288 4.72 -19.94 -1.12
CA GLY A 288 4.92 -18.57 -1.58
C GLY A 288 5.60 -17.65 -0.58
N THR A 289 5.90 -18.11 0.65
CA THR A 289 6.72 -17.35 1.61
C THR A 289 8.19 -17.43 1.25
N SER A 290 8.92 -16.37 1.53
CA SER A 290 10.37 -16.31 1.25
C SER A 290 11.08 -15.30 2.17
N ASN A 291 12.42 -15.38 2.20
CA ASN A 291 13.27 -14.44 2.95
C ASN A 291 12.90 -14.30 4.44
N LEU A 292 12.35 -15.37 5.04
CA LEU A 292 11.98 -15.38 6.46
C LEU A 292 13.21 -15.34 7.33
N THR A 293 13.32 -14.32 8.16
CA THR A 293 14.45 -14.11 9.08
C THR A 293 13.97 -13.41 10.35
N ASP A 294 14.70 -13.63 11.45
CA ASP A 294 14.54 -12.83 12.66
C ASP A 294 15.74 -11.86 12.82
N ASP A 295 15.55 -10.83 13.63
CA ASP A 295 16.54 -9.78 13.88
C ASP A 295 17.44 -10.06 15.12
N LEU A 296 17.23 -11.16 15.85
CA LEU A 296 18.09 -11.59 16.96
C LEU A 296 19.13 -12.62 16.48
N ARG A 297 20.21 -12.13 15.89
CA ARG A 297 21.23 -12.96 15.23
C ARG A 297 22.45 -13.14 16.12
N PRO A 298 23.16 -14.30 15.98
CA PRO A 298 24.45 -14.49 16.63
C PRO A 298 25.45 -13.41 16.19
N GLY A 299 26.16 -12.85 17.16
CA GLY A 299 27.26 -11.92 16.93
C GLY A 299 28.54 -12.59 16.44
N LYS A 300 29.63 -11.84 16.48
CA LYS A 300 30.96 -12.36 16.19
C LYS A 300 31.32 -13.46 17.20
N PRO A 301 32.17 -14.43 16.81
CA PRO A 301 32.82 -15.32 17.80
C PRO A 301 33.55 -14.48 18.84
N GLU A 302 33.36 -14.80 20.10
CA GLU A 302 33.94 -14.10 21.25
C GLU A 302 34.84 -15.07 22.04
N LEU A 303 35.97 -14.57 22.47
CA LEU A 303 36.81 -15.23 23.45
C LEU A 303 36.64 -14.52 24.78
N ARG A 304 36.10 -15.25 25.77
CA ARG A 304 35.88 -14.74 27.13
C ARG A 304 37.03 -15.23 28.00
N ILE A 305 37.81 -14.28 28.46
CA ILE A 305 39.00 -14.56 29.25
C ILE A 305 38.63 -14.39 30.73
N ARG A 306 38.79 -15.46 31.51
CA ARG A 306 38.59 -15.47 32.96
C ARG A 306 39.89 -15.76 33.66
N LEU A 307 40.28 -14.93 34.64
CA LEU A 307 41.45 -15.24 35.49
C LEU A 307 41.20 -16.49 36.31
N LYS A 308 42.21 -17.33 36.35
CA LYS A 308 42.26 -18.49 37.27
C LYS A 308 42.43 -18.02 38.71
N GLU A 309 41.98 -18.84 39.66
CA GLU A 309 42.24 -18.60 41.07
C GLU A 309 43.76 -18.51 41.33
N GLY A 310 44.17 -17.47 42.04
CA GLY A 310 45.57 -17.21 42.32
C GLY A 310 46.35 -16.42 41.24
N ALA A 311 45.80 -16.19 40.05
CA ALA A 311 46.49 -15.42 39.01
C ALA A 311 46.82 -13.98 39.46
N SER A 312 45.96 -13.38 40.29
CA SER A 312 46.19 -12.05 40.86
C SER A 312 47.40 -11.99 41.80
N THR A 313 47.78 -13.10 42.43
CA THR A 313 48.98 -13.17 43.29
C THR A 313 50.28 -13.10 42.48
N LEU A 314 50.21 -13.38 41.17
CA LEU A 314 51.32 -13.21 40.23
C LEU A 314 51.45 -11.77 39.72
N GLY A 315 50.65 -10.81 40.22
CA GLY A 315 50.69 -9.41 39.84
C GLY A 315 50.07 -9.08 38.50
N VAL A 316 49.26 -9.99 37.94
CA VAL A 316 48.58 -9.80 36.65
C VAL A 316 47.11 -9.45 36.86
N ASP A 317 46.64 -8.42 36.20
CA ASP A 317 45.22 -8.07 36.20
C ASP A 317 44.56 -8.25 34.80
N VAL A 318 43.23 -8.26 34.80
CA VAL A 318 42.45 -8.48 33.57
C VAL A 318 42.71 -7.39 32.52
N ARG A 319 42.90 -6.13 32.95
CA ARG A 319 43.17 -5.01 32.05
C ARG A 319 44.51 -5.20 31.34
N GLN A 320 45.57 -5.58 32.07
CA GLN A 320 46.90 -5.81 31.51
C GLN A 320 46.85 -6.91 30.43
N ILE A 321 46.11 -8.00 30.69
CA ILE A 321 45.91 -9.08 29.70
C ILE A 321 45.16 -8.54 28.47
N ALA A 322 44.06 -7.84 28.68
CA ALA A 322 43.25 -7.31 27.59
C ALA A 322 44.03 -6.30 26.71
N ASP A 323 44.82 -5.40 27.35
CA ASP A 323 45.61 -4.40 26.64
C ASP A 323 46.73 -5.06 25.83
N GLN A 324 47.40 -6.05 26.36
CA GLN A 324 48.49 -6.78 25.65
C GLN A 324 47.94 -7.63 24.50
N LEU A 325 46.83 -8.33 24.69
CA LEU A 325 46.18 -9.09 23.63
C LEU A 325 45.66 -8.15 22.54
N ARG A 326 45.06 -7.03 22.92
CA ARG A 326 44.60 -6.03 21.93
C ARG A 326 45.77 -5.47 21.13
N ALA A 327 46.85 -5.06 21.80
CA ALA A 327 48.04 -4.54 21.13
C ALA A 327 48.64 -5.57 20.16
N ALA A 328 48.72 -6.81 20.56
CA ALA A 328 49.29 -7.89 19.77
C ALA A 328 48.40 -8.23 18.55
N PHE A 329 47.14 -8.57 18.75
CA PHE A 329 46.28 -9.11 17.71
C PHE A 329 45.59 -8.05 16.87
N PHE A 330 45.14 -6.92 17.45
CA PHE A 330 44.52 -5.83 16.76
C PHE A 330 45.52 -4.80 16.26
N GLY A 331 46.52 -4.50 17.11
CA GLY A 331 47.50 -3.47 16.88
C GLY A 331 47.35 -2.29 17.84
N THR A 332 48.43 -1.53 17.95
CA THR A 332 48.50 -0.33 18.76
C THR A 332 49.08 0.81 17.91
N LYS A 333 48.41 1.95 17.92
CA LYS A 333 48.92 3.16 17.32
C LYS A 333 50.08 3.70 18.16
N VAL A 334 51.27 3.71 17.58
CA VAL A 334 52.47 4.14 18.26
C VAL A 334 52.77 5.62 18.00
N SER A 335 52.45 6.10 16.79
CA SER A 335 52.73 7.47 16.40
C SER A 335 51.83 7.90 15.27
N GLU A 336 51.73 9.22 15.07
CA GLU A 336 51.01 9.82 13.93
C GLU A 336 51.92 10.91 13.33
N ILE A 337 52.04 10.90 12.00
CA ILE A 337 52.83 11.88 11.26
C ILE A 337 51.92 12.66 10.36
N GLN A 338 51.81 13.96 10.57
CA GLN A 338 51.05 14.86 9.71
C GLN A 338 51.91 15.27 8.51
N ARG A 339 51.39 15.01 7.28
CA ARG A 339 52.01 15.51 6.03
C ARG A 339 50.96 16.27 5.21
N GLY A 340 51.04 17.61 5.30
CA GLY A 340 50.06 18.47 4.66
C GLY A 340 48.64 18.26 5.23
N ALA A 341 47.69 17.91 4.41
CA ALA A 341 46.29 17.65 4.82
C ALA A 341 46.05 16.19 5.29
N GLU A 342 47.04 15.29 5.18
CA GLU A 342 46.90 13.86 5.46
C GLU A 342 47.65 13.51 6.75
N ALA A 343 47.00 12.69 7.60
CA ALA A 343 47.58 12.11 8.80
C ALA A 343 47.91 10.62 8.54
N TYR A 344 49.17 10.26 8.79
CA TYR A 344 49.66 8.88 8.66
C TYR A 344 49.83 8.28 10.03
N GLU A 345 49.10 7.21 10.32
CA GLU A 345 49.22 6.46 11.56
C GLU A 345 50.25 5.34 11.44
N ILE A 346 51.06 5.17 12.47
CA ILE A 346 52.03 4.06 12.59
C ILE A 346 51.45 3.06 13.58
N ASP A 347 50.96 1.94 13.06
CA ASP A 347 50.42 0.83 13.86
C ASP A 347 51.43 -0.31 13.96
N VAL A 348 51.66 -0.79 15.20
CA VAL A 348 52.45 -1.97 15.47
C VAL A 348 51.52 -3.11 15.87
N ARG A 349 51.65 -4.25 15.23
CA ARG A 349 50.89 -5.48 15.47
C ARG A 349 51.68 -6.72 15.12
N ILE A 350 51.26 -7.89 15.60
CA ILE A 350 51.80 -9.18 15.20
C ILE A 350 51.58 -9.41 13.71
N ASP A 351 52.56 -10.01 13.02
CA ASP A 351 52.44 -10.39 11.60
C ASP A 351 51.21 -11.30 11.40
N PRO A 352 50.42 -11.10 10.35
CA PRO A 352 49.29 -11.98 10.06
C PRO A 352 49.61 -13.47 9.99
N ARG A 353 50.83 -13.83 9.64
CA ARG A 353 51.31 -15.23 9.62
C ARG A 353 51.48 -15.87 10.99
N ASP A 354 51.72 -15.05 12.03
CA ASP A 354 51.93 -15.47 13.40
C ASP A 354 50.62 -15.38 14.24
N LYS A 355 49.49 -15.15 13.59
CA LYS A 355 48.14 -15.10 14.20
C LYS A 355 47.07 -15.76 13.33
N ASP A 356 47.39 -16.83 12.67
CA ASP A 356 46.49 -17.52 11.73
C ASP A 356 45.70 -18.67 12.42
N SER A 357 46.02 -18.98 13.66
CA SER A 357 45.42 -20.04 14.47
C SER A 357 44.93 -19.54 15.84
N LEU A 358 43.86 -20.15 16.35
CA LEU A 358 43.41 -19.91 17.74
C LEU A 358 44.38 -20.41 18.77
N SER A 359 45.26 -21.38 18.41
CA SER A 359 46.37 -21.85 19.29
C SER A 359 47.41 -20.76 19.59
N ASP A 360 47.52 -19.72 18.74
CA ASP A 360 48.44 -18.61 18.97
C ASP A 360 48.01 -17.77 20.17
N ILE A 361 46.69 -17.74 20.46
CA ILE A 361 46.16 -17.11 21.68
C ILE A 361 46.46 -17.99 22.93
N ASP A 362 46.31 -19.30 22.83
CA ASP A 362 46.58 -20.23 23.93
C ASP A 362 48.08 -20.20 24.33
N ASN A 363 48.95 -20.00 23.35
CA ASN A 363 50.41 -19.93 23.54
C ASN A 363 50.91 -18.50 23.80
N PHE A 364 50.04 -17.50 23.81
CA PHE A 364 50.42 -16.11 24.03
C PHE A 364 50.99 -15.91 25.43
N THR A 365 52.06 -15.12 25.53
CA THR A 365 52.70 -14.80 26.80
C THR A 365 52.41 -13.37 27.22
N ILE A 366 52.03 -13.18 28.47
CA ILE A 366 51.81 -11.87 29.09
C ILE A 366 53.10 -11.39 29.69
N SER A 367 53.56 -10.22 29.29
CA SER A 367 54.73 -9.55 29.85
C SER A 367 54.35 -8.80 31.12
N GLN A 368 55.11 -9.02 32.19
CA GLN A 368 54.99 -8.28 33.44
C GLN A 368 55.90 -7.05 33.46
N SER A 369 55.71 -6.19 34.45
CA SER A 369 56.51 -4.98 34.64
C SER A 369 57.98 -5.25 35.02
N ASP A 370 58.27 -6.43 35.58
CA ASP A 370 59.61 -6.90 35.89
C ASP A 370 60.32 -7.57 34.71
N GLY A 371 59.67 -7.68 33.55
CA GLY A 371 60.20 -8.35 32.36
C GLY A 371 59.96 -9.85 32.30
N SER A 372 59.32 -10.44 33.30
CA SER A 372 58.95 -11.86 33.25
C SER A 372 57.80 -12.11 32.25
N LEU A 373 57.82 -13.30 31.63
CA LEU A 373 56.81 -13.73 30.68
C LEU A 373 56.01 -14.91 31.25
N ILE A 374 54.67 -14.74 31.30
CA ILE A 374 53.78 -15.76 31.84
C ILE A 374 52.86 -16.23 30.70
N PRO A 375 52.79 -17.55 30.40
CA PRO A 375 51.83 -18.06 29.43
C PRO A 375 50.39 -17.73 29.81
N LEU A 376 49.58 -17.23 28.86
CA LEU A 376 48.17 -16.89 29.11
C LEU A 376 47.38 -18.09 29.65
N SER A 377 47.65 -19.28 29.14
CA SER A 377 47.05 -20.55 29.60
C SER A 377 47.32 -20.88 31.06
N ALA A 378 48.42 -20.35 31.67
CA ALA A 378 48.72 -20.56 33.09
C ALA A 378 47.84 -19.67 34.00
N ILE A 379 47.44 -18.51 33.57
CA ILE A 379 46.78 -17.47 34.38
C ILE A 379 45.32 -17.24 34.02
N ALA A 380 44.85 -17.71 32.86
CA ALA A 380 43.47 -17.49 32.40
C ALA A 380 42.89 -18.72 31.71
N ASP A 381 41.57 -18.89 31.86
CA ASP A 381 40.76 -19.79 31.08
C ASP A 381 40.10 -19.01 29.94
N ILE A 382 40.10 -19.61 28.74
CA ILE A 382 39.51 -18.99 27.53
C ILE A 382 38.28 -19.79 27.15
N GLU A 383 37.10 -19.18 27.35
CA GLU A 383 35.82 -19.74 26.91
C GLU A 383 35.47 -19.18 25.55
N ARG A 384 35.11 -20.06 24.61
CA ARG A 384 34.59 -19.66 23.28
C ARG A 384 33.10 -19.51 23.38
N GLY A 385 32.58 -18.36 22.95
CA GLY A 385 31.16 -18.05 22.96
C GLY A 385 30.74 -17.20 21.78
N ARG A 386 29.46 -16.90 21.74
CA ARG A 386 28.88 -15.87 20.87
C ARG A 386 27.83 -15.13 21.66
N GLY A 387 27.89 -13.83 21.63
CA GLY A 387 26.77 -12.98 22.04
C GLY A 387 25.75 -12.79 20.89
N PHE A 388 24.79 -11.92 21.09
CA PHE A 388 23.94 -11.49 20.02
C PHE A 388 24.54 -10.26 19.33
N SER A 389 24.40 -10.18 18.00
CA SER A 389 24.89 -9.05 17.21
C SER A 389 24.21 -7.74 17.58
N ARG A 390 22.92 -7.84 17.91
CA ARG A 390 22.06 -6.72 18.26
C ARG A 390 20.92 -7.17 19.15
N ILE A 391 20.54 -6.35 20.12
CA ILE A 391 19.38 -6.53 20.97
C ILE A 391 18.50 -5.29 20.81
N ASN A 392 17.34 -5.46 20.18
CA ASN A 392 16.39 -4.38 19.97
C ASN A 392 15.48 -4.21 21.19
N ARG A 393 15.10 -2.96 21.47
CA ARG A 393 14.09 -2.62 22.47
C ARG A 393 13.09 -1.64 21.90
N VAL A 394 11.82 -1.87 22.25
CA VAL A 394 10.72 -0.97 21.91
C VAL A 394 9.93 -0.71 23.20
N ASN A 395 9.74 0.55 23.54
CA ASN A 395 9.12 0.96 24.80
C ASN A 395 9.77 0.32 26.05
N GLY A 396 11.10 0.17 26.04
CA GLY A 396 11.86 -0.44 27.13
C GLY A 396 11.92 -1.96 27.15
N GLN A 397 11.02 -2.67 26.48
CA GLN A 397 10.99 -4.14 26.40
C GLN A 397 11.91 -4.66 25.28
N ARG A 398 12.58 -5.79 25.52
CA ARG A 398 13.34 -6.48 24.47
C ARG A 398 12.39 -7.01 23.41
N THR A 399 12.83 -6.94 22.16
CA THR A 399 12.02 -7.37 21.02
C THR A 399 12.82 -8.23 20.07
N VAL A 400 12.14 -9.21 19.48
CA VAL A 400 12.61 -9.97 18.32
C VAL A 400 11.56 -9.86 17.24
N THR A 401 11.95 -9.45 16.05
CA THR A 401 11.04 -9.26 14.92
C THR A 401 11.31 -10.30 13.85
N VAL A 402 10.29 -11.10 13.54
CA VAL A 402 10.31 -12.04 12.41
C VAL A 402 9.78 -11.32 11.19
N GLN A 403 10.59 -11.29 10.14
CA GLN A 403 10.30 -10.60 8.89
C GLN A 403 10.40 -11.55 7.71
N GLY A 404 9.62 -11.26 6.65
CA GLY A 404 9.65 -12.06 5.43
C GLY A 404 8.82 -11.43 4.32
N ASP A 405 8.90 -12.05 3.15
CA ASP A 405 8.17 -11.65 1.95
C ASP A 405 7.21 -12.77 1.52
N VAL A 406 6.25 -12.41 0.69
CA VAL A 406 5.32 -13.35 0.06
C VAL A 406 5.29 -13.10 -1.43
N ASP A 407 5.27 -14.17 -2.21
CA ASP A 407 4.96 -14.10 -3.64
C ASP A 407 3.44 -13.98 -3.78
N VAL A 408 2.99 -12.78 -4.12
CA VAL A 408 1.56 -12.43 -4.20
C VAL A 408 0.83 -13.16 -5.33
N THR A 409 1.56 -13.69 -6.32
CA THR A 409 0.96 -14.53 -7.37
C THR A 409 0.54 -15.90 -6.83
N ILE A 410 1.22 -16.38 -5.78
CA ILE A 410 1.00 -17.68 -5.15
C ILE A 410 0.10 -17.58 -3.92
N ALA A 411 0.32 -16.57 -3.05
CA ALA A 411 -0.36 -16.46 -1.76
C ALA A 411 -0.61 -15.01 -1.34
N ASN A 412 -1.50 -14.82 -0.36
CA ASN A 412 -1.80 -13.52 0.22
C ASN A 412 -1.27 -13.45 1.67
N ALA A 413 -0.43 -12.45 1.96
CA ALA A 413 0.17 -12.26 3.29
C ALA A 413 -0.89 -12.06 4.38
N ASN A 414 -1.99 -11.37 4.09
CA ASN A 414 -3.07 -11.14 5.04
C ASN A 414 -3.79 -12.43 5.42
N GLU A 415 -3.99 -13.33 4.46
CA GLU A 415 -4.63 -14.64 4.70
C GLU A 415 -3.72 -15.54 5.54
N ILE A 416 -2.42 -15.59 5.21
CA ILE A 416 -1.42 -16.35 5.99
C ILE A 416 -1.37 -15.83 7.42
N LEU A 417 -1.29 -14.52 7.63
CA LEU A 417 -1.25 -13.91 8.96
C LEU A 417 -2.56 -14.09 9.73
N ALA A 418 -3.70 -14.07 9.05
CA ALA A 418 -4.99 -14.34 9.67
C ALA A 418 -5.09 -15.80 10.15
N ASP A 419 -4.64 -16.77 9.35
CA ASP A 419 -4.58 -18.18 9.72
C ASP A 419 -3.57 -18.43 10.84
N THR A 420 -2.36 -17.89 10.73
CA THR A 420 -1.32 -17.95 11.78
C THR A 420 -1.84 -17.36 13.11
N ARG A 421 -2.52 -16.21 13.05
CA ARG A 421 -3.12 -15.57 14.24
C ARG A 421 -4.19 -16.42 14.88
N LYS A 422 -5.00 -17.11 14.07
CA LYS A 422 -6.11 -17.93 14.55
C LYS A 422 -5.65 -19.26 15.12
N ARG A 423 -4.67 -19.90 14.48
CA ARG A 423 -4.25 -21.28 14.81
C ARG A 423 -2.95 -21.32 15.63
N PHE A 424 -1.94 -20.57 15.21
CA PHE A 424 -0.59 -20.72 15.76
C PHE A 424 -0.28 -19.78 16.93
N PHE A 425 -0.70 -18.51 16.89
CA PHE A 425 -0.43 -17.56 18.00
C PHE A 425 -0.96 -18.02 19.36
N PRO A 426 -2.16 -18.61 19.47
CA PRO A 426 -2.63 -19.12 20.76
C PRO A 426 -1.78 -20.28 21.31
N GLU A 427 -1.24 -21.12 20.44
CA GLU A 427 -0.34 -22.22 20.84
C GLU A 427 1.04 -21.70 21.25
N LEU A 428 1.57 -20.74 20.49
CA LEU A 428 2.85 -20.09 20.80
C LEU A 428 2.78 -19.36 22.14
N ALA A 429 1.70 -18.64 22.42
CA ALA A 429 1.47 -17.94 23.68
C ALA A 429 1.33 -18.90 24.89
N LYS A 430 0.82 -20.12 24.69
CA LYS A 430 0.79 -21.14 25.74
C LYS A 430 2.17 -21.71 26.06
N ARG A 431 3.01 -21.89 25.03
CA ARG A 431 4.38 -22.40 25.19
C ARG A 431 5.34 -21.37 25.77
N TYR A 432 5.14 -20.11 25.42
CA TYR A 432 5.97 -18.97 25.83
C TYR A 432 5.12 -17.87 26.46
N PRO A 433 4.65 -18.06 27.71
CA PRO A 433 3.72 -17.12 28.34
C PRO A 433 4.32 -15.73 28.60
N GLY A 434 5.66 -15.63 28.66
CA GLY A 434 6.39 -14.36 28.77
C GLY A 434 6.54 -13.57 27.46
N VAL A 435 6.05 -14.12 26.32
CA VAL A 435 6.24 -13.51 25.00
C VAL A 435 4.95 -12.88 24.50
N GLY A 436 4.95 -11.56 24.36
CA GLY A 436 3.88 -10.81 23.70
C GLY A 436 4.04 -10.83 22.16
N ILE A 437 2.94 -10.96 21.42
CA ILE A 437 2.94 -11.04 19.95
C ILE A 437 2.20 -9.85 19.37
N SER A 438 2.80 -9.11 18.44
CA SER A 438 2.16 -7.97 17.76
C SER A 438 2.52 -7.93 16.28
N LEU A 439 1.50 -7.67 15.44
CA LEU A 439 1.68 -7.45 14.01
C LEU A 439 2.14 -6.01 13.76
N GLN A 440 3.14 -5.85 12.91
CA GLN A 440 3.71 -4.57 12.49
C GLN A 440 3.68 -4.46 10.95
N GLY A 441 4.52 -3.58 10.38
CA GLY A 441 4.66 -3.42 8.93
C GLY A 441 3.35 -3.09 8.22
N GLN A 442 3.17 -3.66 7.04
CA GLN A 442 2.02 -3.43 6.17
C GLN A 442 0.67 -3.65 6.88
N ASN A 443 0.56 -4.66 7.72
CA ASN A 443 -0.68 -4.97 8.46
C ASN A 443 -1.08 -3.87 9.45
N LYS A 444 -0.13 -3.32 10.19
CA LYS A 444 -0.38 -2.23 11.15
C LYS A 444 -0.78 -0.95 10.43
N GLU A 445 -0.06 -0.60 9.38
CA GLU A 445 -0.32 0.61 8.60
C GLU A 445 -1.66 0.52 7.87
N ALA A 446 -1.96 -0.63 7.25
CA ALA A 446 -3.27 -0.87 6.63
C ALA A 446 -4.42 -0.74 7.64
N ASN A 447 -4.31 -1.38 8.81
CA ASN A 447 -5.35 -1.30 9.84
C ASN A 447 -5.54 0.13 10.38
N THR A 448 -4.45 0.89 10.56
CA THR A 448 -4.51 2.28 11.03
C THR A 448 -5.20 3.18 10.01
N THR A 449 -4.80 3.06 8.75
CA THR A 449 -5.39 3.82 7.65
C THR A 449 -6.86 3.44 7.44
N GLN A 450 -7.17 2.13 7.42
CA GLN A 450 -8.53 1.63 7.24
C GLN A 450 -9.47 2.13 8.35
N ARG A 451 -9.06 2.07 9.62
CA ARG A 451 -9.87 2.58 10.74
C ARG A 451 -10.15 4.07 10.60
N SER A 452 -9.16 4.87 10.23
CA SER A 452 -9.34 6.31 10.01
C SER A 452 -10.22 6.61 8.80
N MET A 453 -10.11 5.80 7.73
CA MET A 453 -10.92 5.93 6.52
C MET A 453 -12.39 5.58 6.78
N VAL A 454 -12.65 4.46 7.47
CA VAL A 454 -14.01 4.06 7.86
C VAL A 454 -14.64 5.10 8.80
N GLY A 455 -13.88 5.58 9.80
CA GLY A 455 -14.35 6.63 10.72
C GLY A 455 -14.66 7.93 9.98
N GLY A 456 -13.77 8.36 9.07
CA GLY A 456 -14.00 9.53 8.21
C GLY A 456 -15.22 9.35 7.31
N PHE A 457 -15.36 8.17 6.67
CA PHE A 457 -16.50 7.88 5.81
C PHE A 457 -17.85 7.95 6.56
N ILE A 458 -17.92 7.34 7.73
CA ILE A 458 -19.13 7.40 8.59
C ILE A 458 -19.44 8.85 8.96
N LEU A 459 -18.42 9.63 9.36
CA LEU A 459 -18.61 11.06 9.67
C LEU A 459 -19.11 11.84 8.45
N GLY A 460 -18.53 11.57 7.27
CA GLY A 460 -18.98 12.14 6.00
C GLY A 460 -20.43 11.79 5.67
N LEU A 461 -20.82 10.52 5.84
CA LEU A 461 -22.21 10.07 5.65
C LEU A 461 -23.19 10.75 6.60
N ILE A 462 -22.82 10.94 7.88
CA ILE A 462 -23.63 11.70 8.84
C ILE A 462 -23.80 13.14 8.37
N GLY A 463 -22.71 13.78 7.92
CA GLY A 463 -22.77 15.13 7.35
C GLY A 463 -23.70 15.23 6.15
N VAL A 464 -23.59 14.28 5.21
CA VAL A 464 -24.49 14.17 4.04
C VAL A 464 -25.93 13.98 4.48
N TYR A 465 -26.20 13.07 5.42
CA TYR A 465 -27.54 12.85 5.93
C TYR A 465 -28.17 14.11 6.54
N LEU A 466 -27.42 14.85 7.36
CA LEU A 466 -27.89 16.10 7.98
C LEU A 466 -28.15 17.18 6.93
N LEU A 467 -27.25 17.35 5.95
CA LEU A 467 -27.44 18.30 4.85
C LEU A 467 -28.68 17.97 4.01
N LEU A 468 -28.84 16.70 3.65
CA LEU A 468 -29.99 16.25 2.87
C LEU A 468 -31.30 16.36 3.69
N SER A 469 -31.27 16.10 5.00
CA SER A 469 -32.44 16.28 5.86
C SER A 469 -32.89 17.75 5.90
N PHE A 470 -31.94 18.68 5.92
CA PHE A 470 -32.23 20.10 5.82
C PHE A 470 -32.75 20.48 4.42
N GLN A 471 -32.15 19.94 3.34
CA GLN A 471 -32.52 20.20 1.95
C GLN A 471 -33.93 19.71 1.62
N PHE A 472 -34.27 18.50 2.04
CA PHE A 472 -35.57 17.87 1.76
C PHE A 472 -36.64 18.17 2.82
N GLN A 473 -36.25 18.77 3.94
CA GLN A 473 -37.10 18.95 5.12
C GLN A 473 -37.77 17.62 5.59
N SER A 474 -37.04 16.52 5.41
CA SER A 474 -37.48 15.15 5.68
C SER A 474 -36.34 14.33 6.25
N TYR A 475 -36.64 13.38 7.14
CA TYR A 475 -35.66 12.42 7.66
C TYR A 475 -35.59 11.13 6.84
N VAL A 476 -36.56 10.87 6.00
CA VAL A 476 -36.68 9.61 5.21
C VAL A 476 -36.07 9.76 3.82
N GLU A 477 -36.31 10.86 3.14
CA GLU A 477 -35.79 11.08 1.77
C GLU A 477 -34.26 11.02 1.65
N PRO A 478 -33.48 11.53 2.64
CA PRO A 478 -32.04 11.34 2.66
C PRO A 478 -31.62 9.87 2.62
N LEU A 479 -32.37 8.99 3.29
CA LEU A 479 -32.08 7.55 3.29
C LEU A 479 -32.29 6.94 1.90
N ILE A 480 -33.35 7.37 1.18
CA ILE A 480 -33.61 6.92 -0.20
C ILE A 480 -32.46 7.31 -1.13
N VAL A 481 -31.95 8.54 -1.00
CA VAL A 481 -30.82 9.04 -1.79
C VAL A 481 -29.54 8.26 -1.44
N MET A 482 -29.26 8.05 -0.16
CA MET A 482 -28.04 7.42 0.31
C MET A 482 -27.99 5.91 0.09
N ILE A 483 -29.15 5.25 -0.09
CA ILE A 483 -29.23 3.79 -0.25
C ILE A 483 -28.50 3.29 -1.51
N VAL A 484 -28.27 4.16 -2.48
CA VAL A 484 -27.53 3.81 -3.71
C VAL A 484 -26.03 3.69 -3.47
N ILE A 485 -25.50 4.34 -2.43
CA ILE A 485 -24.05 4.35 -2.13
C ILE A 485 -23.47 2.94 -1.97
N PRO A 486 -24.04 2.04 -1.14
CA PRO A 486 -23.52 0.67 -1.04
C PRO A 486 -23.46 -0.07 -2.37
N PHE A 487 -24.40 0.15 -3.26
CA PHE A 487 -24.45 -0.54 -4.55
C PHE A 487 -23.37 -0.07 -5.54
N ALA A 488 -22.80 1.11 -5.34
CA ALA A 488 -21.63 1.59 -6.08
C ALA A 488 -20.42 0.67 -5.87
N LEU A 489 -20.33 0.03 -4.71
CA LEU A 489 -19.28 -0.94 -4.40
C LEU A 489 -19.33 -2.16 -5.33
N ALA A 490 -20.51 -2.61 -5.71
CA ALA A 490 -20.65 -3.73 -6.65
C ALA A 490 -20.02 -3.40 -8.00
N GLY A 491 -20.23 -2.19 -8.51
CA GLY A 491 -19.58 -1.71 -9.75
C GLY A 491 -18.06 -1.64 -9.62
N ALA A 492 -17.56 -1.09 -8.51
CA ALA A 492 -16.13 -1.02 -8.23
C ALA A 492 -15.50 -2.43 -8.22
N ILE A 493 -16.11 -3.40 -7.53
CA ILE A 493 -15.65 -4.80 -7.47
C ILE A 493 -15.62 -5.42 -8.87
N VAL A 494 -16.70 -5.28 -9.64
CA VAL A 494 -16.76 -5.80 -11.02
C VAL A 494 -15.65 -5.19 -11.89
N GLY A 495 -15.39 -3.89 -11.76
CA GLY A 495 -14.31 -3.23 -12.48
C GLY A 495 -12.93 -3.81 -12.18
N HIS A 496 -12.63 -4.09 -10.89
CA HIS A 496 -11.36 -4.73 -10.49
C HIS A 496 -11.25 -6.15 -11.05
N LEU A 497 -12.32 -6.94 -10.98
CA LEU A 497 -12.34 -8.30 -11.56
C LEU A 497 -12.11 -8.29 -13.08
N LEU A 498 -12.71 -7.34 -13.80
CA LEU A 498 -12.57 -7.25 -15.26
C LEU A 498 -11.17 -6.83 -15.69
N LEU A 499 -10.52 -5.95 -14.90
CA LEU A 499 -9.17 -5.48 -15.19
C LEU A 499 -8.08 -6.36 -14.55
N GLY A 500 -8.44 -7.37 -13.77
CA GLY A 500 -7.49 -8.24 -13.09
C GLY A 500 -6.68 -7.53 -11.99
N LEU A 501 -7.26 -6.51 -11.37
CA LEU A 501 -6.62 -5.70 -10.33
C LEU A 501 -7.04 -6.16 -8.93
N ASP A 502 -6.10 -6.16 -7.99
CA ASP A 502 -6.42 -6.36 -6.59
C ASP A 502 -7.23 -5.18 -6.01
N PHE A 503 -8.07 -5.48 -5.02
CA PHE A 503 -8.78 -4.43 -4.29
C PHE A 503 -7.86 -3.83 -3.22
N THR A 504 -7.64 -2.52 -3.26
CA THR A 504 -6.60 -1.86 -2.47
C THR A 504 -7.15 -0.70 -1.63
N MET A 505 -6.32 -0.09 -0.75
CA MET A 505 -6.71 1.14 -0.04
C MET A 505 -7.06 2.29 -1.01
N PRO A 506 -6.30 2.55 -2.10
CA PRO A 506 -6.76 3.45 -3.16
C PRO A 506 -8.12 3.09 -3.75
N SER A 507 -8.44 1.80 -3.94
CA SER A 507 -9.76 1.35 -4.42
C SER A 507 -10.89 1.75 -3.47
N ILE A 508 -10.68 1.55 -2.16
CA ILE A 508 -11.63 1.96 -1.12
C ILE A 508 -11.80 3.49 -1.13
N LEU A 509 -10.70 4.24 -1.26
CA LEU A 509 -10.75 5.69 -1.37
C LEU A 509 -11.57 6.14 -2.59
N GLY A 510 -11.39 5.48 -3.74
CA GLY A 510 -12.19 5.73 -4.96
C GLY A 510 -13.67 5.46 -4.75
N PHE A 511 -14.02 4.34 -4.10
CA PHE A 511 -15.42 4.04 -3.72
C PHE A 511 -16.01 5.10 -2.78
N VAL A 512 -15.26 5.51 -1.75
CA VAL A 512 -15.73 6.56 -0.82
C VAL A 512 -15.90 7.90 -1.53
N ALA A 513 -14.98 8.24 -2.42
CA ALA A 513 -15.09 9.44 -3.27
C ALA A 513 -16.33 9.40 -4.17
N LEU A 514 -16.63 8.24 -4.75
CA LEU A 514 -17.81 8.04 -5.59
C LEU A 514 -19.13 8.29 -4.84
N ALA A 515 -19.18 7.98 -3.53
CA ALA A 515 -20.36 8.23 -2.71
C ALA A 515 -20.80 9.70 -2.76
N GLY A 516 -19.86 10.66 -2.79
CA GLY A 516 -20.16 12.09 -2.95
C GLY A 516 -20.75 12.45 -4.31
N VAL A 517 -20.33 11.75 -5.36
CA VAL A 517 -20.80 12.00 -6.75
C VAL A 517 -22.20 11.41 -6.97
N VAL A 518 -22.42 10.19 -6.51
CA VAL A 518 -23.69 9.44 -6.72
C VAL A 518 -24.87 10.10 -6.03
N VAL A 519 -24.64 10.69 -4.87
CA VAL A 519 -25.66 11.42 -4.11
C VAL A 519 -26.26 12.56 -4.94
N ASN A 520 -25.44 13.25 -5.74
CA ASN A 520 -25.91 14.37 -6.57
C ASN A 520 -27.00 13.96 -7.59
N ASP A 521 -26.78 12.89 -8.35
CA ASP A 521 -27.73 12.41 -9.35
C ASP A 521 -29.03 11.94 -8.69
N SER A 522 -28.90 11.32 -7.51
CA SER A 522 -30.06 10.85 -6.72
C SER A 522 -30.88 11.99 -6.14
N ILE A 523 -30.25 13.08 -5.66
CA ILE A 523 -30.95 14.30 -5.18
C ILE A 523 -31.84 14.87 -6.29
N LEU A 524 -31.24 15.06 -7.47
CA LEU A 524 -31.94 15.63 -8.60
C LEU A 524 -33.11 14.75 -9.07
N LEU A 525 -32.91 13.42 -9.07
CA LEU A 525 -33.96 12.49 -9.44
C LEU A 525 -35.16 12.54 -8.47
N VAL A 526 -34.89 12.55 -7.16
CA VAL A 526 -35.94 12.67 -6.12
C VAL A 526 -36.70 13.98 -6.26
N ASN A 527 -36.01 15.11 -6.52
CA ASN A 527 -36.69 16.38 -6.76
C ASN A 527 -37.62 16.33 -8.00
N PHE A 528 -37.22 15.64 -9.07
CA PHE A 528 -38.07 15.46 -10.26
C PHE A 528 -39.24 14.51 -10.00
N ILE A 529 -39.09 13.48 -9.14
CA ILE A 529 -40.23 12.64 -8.71
C ILE A 529 -41.26 13.48 -7.99
N LYS A 530 -40.85 14.35 -7.06
CA LYS A 530 -41.75 15.29 -6.37
C LYS A 530 -42.45 16.26 -7.33
N HIS A 531 -41.70 16.82 -8.26
CA HIS A 531 -42.26 17.74 -9.27
C HIS A 531 -43.35 17.05 -10.09
N PHE A 532 -43.09 15.86 -10.64
CA PHE A 532 -44.10 15.14 -11.44
C PHE A 532 -45.23 14.55 -10.59
N HIS A 533 -45.02 14.35 -9.28
CA HIS A 533 -46.08 13.90 -8.38
C HIS A 533 -47.19 14.95 -8.29
N GLY A 534 -46.87 16.25 -8.24
CA GLY A 534 -47.85 17.33 -8.28
C GLY A 534 -48.84 17.25 -9.47
N ASP A 535 -48.35 16.76 -10.62
CA ASP A 535 -49.14 16.60 -11.85
C ASP A 535 -49.90 15.28 -11.92
N THR A 536 -49.29 14.18 -11.43
CA THR A 536 -49.80 12.79 -11.57
C THR A 536 -50.59 12.28 -10.38
N GLN A 537 -50.44 12.90 -9.20
CA GLN A 537 -51.03 12.50 -7.91
C GLN A 537 -50.69 11.04 -7.51
N SER A 538 -49.66 10.44 -8.10
CA SER A 538 -49.20 9.07 -7.81
C SER A 538 -47.70 8.95 -8.01
N VAL A 539 -46.99 8.50 -6.99
CA VAL A 539 -45.55 8.23 -7.05
C VAL A 539 -45.22 7.17 -8.11
N ALA A 540 -46.02 6.13 -8.21
CA ALA A 540 -45.83 5.06 -9.19
C ALA A 540 -45.91 5.55 -10.64
N ALA A 541 -46.66 6.64 -10.92
CA ALA A 541 -46.74 7.29 -12.23
C ALA A 541 -45.61 8.32 -12.41
N ALA A 542 -45.31 9.11 -11.38
CA ALA A 542 -44.30 10.17 -11.40
C ALA A 542 -42.85 9.64 -11.54
N ALA A 543 -42.54 8.57 -10.86
CA ALA A 543 -41.18 8.05 -10.77
C ALA A 543 -40.57 7.61 -12.11
N PRO A 544 -41.26 6.86 -13.00
CA PRO A 544 -40.74 6.56 -14.34
C PRO A 544 -40.63 7.82 -15.24
N LEU A 545 -41.49 8.81 -15.08
CA LEU A 545 -41.40 10.07 -15.82
C LEU A 545 -40.15 10.86 -15.41
N ALA A 546 -39.85 10.91 -14.13
CA ALA A 546 -38.64 11.53 -13.62
C ALA A 546 -37.37 10.87 -14.20
N SER A 547 -37.33 9.53 -14.25
CA SER A 547 -36.21 8.80 -14.84
C SER A 547 -36.02 9.12 -16.31
N ARG A 548 -37.12 9.18 -17.09
CA ARG A 548 -37.06 9.58 -18.51
C ARG A 548 -36.57 11.02 -18.68
N ALA A 549 -37.07 11.94 -17.89
CA ALA A 549 -36.70 13.36 -17.97
C ALA A 549 -35.21 13.58 -17.60
N ARG A 550 -34.70 12.87 -16.61
CA ARG A 550 -33.32 13.02 -16.13
C ARG A 550 -32.29 12.15 -16.85
N PHE A 551 -32.74 11.16 -17.63
CA PHE A 551 -31.85 10.19 -18.30
C PHE A 551 -30.70 10.87 -19.08
N ARG A 552 -31.03 11.86 -19.94
CA ARG A 552 -30.00 12.53 -20.75
C ARG A 552 -28.94 13.21 -19.89
N ALA A 553 -29.35 13.90 -18.86
CA ALA A 553 -28.43 14.62 -17.98
C ALA A 553 -27.52 13.64 -17.22
N ILE A 554 -28.10 12.60 -16.59
CA ILE A 554 -27.35 11.58 -15.83
C ILE A 554 -26.38 10.80 -16.75
N LEU A 555 -26.84 10.42 -17.96
CA LEU A 555 -25.97 9.72 -18.92
C LEU A 555 -24.79 10.59 -19.36
N LEU A 556 -25.02 11.87 -19.66
CA LEU A 556 -23.95 12.77 -20.12
C LEU A 556 -22.96 13.08 -19.01
N THR A 557 -23.40 13.34 -17.77
CA THR A 557 -22.50 13.58 -16.64
C THR A 557 -21.63 12.36 -16.36
N SER A 558 -22.22 11.18 -16.33
CA SER A 558 -21.47 9.93 -16.11
C SER A 558 -20.50 9.63 -17.24
N LEU A 559 -20.95 9.76 -18.50
CA LEU A 559 -20.12 9.48 -19.67
C LEU A 559 -18.92 10.44 -19.74
N THR A 560 -19.13 11.74 -19.53
CA THR A 560 -18.04 12.74 -19.55
C THR A 560 -17.03 12.47 -18.44
N THR A 561 -17.49 12.08 -17.26
CA THR A 561 -16.60 11.72 -16.14
C THR A 561 -15.81 10.46 -16.45
N ILE A 562 -16.47 9.39 -16.95
CA ILE A 562 -15.79 8.13 -17.29
C ILE A 562 -14.76 8.35 -18.41
N VAL A 563 -15.13 9.08 -19.47
CA VAL A 563 -14.20 9.39 -20.56
C VAL A 563 -13.00 10.22 -20.08
N GLY A 564 -13.24 11.15 -19.14
CA GLY A 564 -12.17 11.91 -18.49
C GLY A 564 -11.21 11.05 -17.65
N LEU A 565 -11.66 9.89 -17.16
CA LEU A 565 -10.85 8.95 -16.38
C LEU A 565 -10.09 7.92 -17.25
N LEU A 566 -10.50 7.70 -18.51
CA LEU A 566 -9.90 6.71 -19.41
C LEU A 566 -8.39 6.90 -19.63
N PRO A 567 -7.84 8.12 -19.78
CA PRO A 567 -6.39 8.29 -19.94
C PRO A 567 -5.58 7.70 -18.79
N ILE A 568 -6.05 7.85 -17.54
CA ILE A 568 -5.34 7.29 -16.36
C ILE A 568 -5.45 5.75 -16.34
N LEU A 569 -6.59 5.18 -16.78
CA LEU A 569 -6.76 3.72 -16.85
C LEU A 569 -5.85 3.06 -17.89
N SER A 570 -5.42 3.80 -18.89
CA SER A 570 -4.50 3.33 -19.96
C SER A 570 -3.04 3.72 -19.72
N GLU A 571 -2.76 4.46 -18.66
CA GLU A 571 -1.42 4.93 -18.31
C GLU A 571 -0.60 3.80 -17.65
N THR A 572 0.69 3.74 -17.95
CA THR A 572 1.61 2.71 -17.45
C THR A 572 2.71 3.25 -16.54
N SER A 573 2.76 4.59 -16.35
CA SER A 573 3.75 5.22 -15.47
C SER A 573 3.61 4.75 -14.02
N LEU A 574 4.74 4.69 -13.31
CA LEU A 574 4.79 4.25 -11.92
C LEU A 574 3.83 5.05 -11.01
N GLN A 575 3.71 6.36 -11.25
CA GLN A 575 2.81 7.24 -10.51
C GLN A 575 1.34 6.91 -10.77
N ALA A 576 0.99 6.58 -12.02
CA ALA A 576 -0.38 6.23 -12.38
C ALA A 576 -0.79 4.88 -11.80
N GLN A 577 0.12 3.91 -11.68
CA GLN A 577 -0.15 2.59 -11.12
C GLN A 577 -0.77 2.67 -9.71
N VAL A 578 -0.38 3.66 -8.91
CA VAL A 578 -0.97 3.92 -7.58
C VAL A 578 -2.43 4.37 -7.69
N LEU A 579 -2.76 5.12 -8.75
CA LEU A 579 -4.09 5.74 -8.93
C LEU A 579 -5.05 4.86 -9.73
N ILE A 580 -4.56 3.91 -10.52
CA ILE A 580 -5.40 3.04 -11.36
C ILE A 580 -6.49 2.32 -10.54
N PRO A 581 -6.22 1.69 -9.38
CA PRO A 581 -7.27 1.04 -8.59
C PRO A 581 -8.34 2.03 -8.08
N LEU A 582 -7.93 3.26 -7.72
CA LEU A 582 -8.84 4.33 -7.31
C LEU A 582 -9.75 4.72 -8.46
N VAL A 583 -9.17 4.98 -9.64
CA VAL A 583 -9.90 5.40 -10.85
C VAL A 583 -10.80 4.27 -11.36
N THR A 584 -10.37 3.02 -11.25
CA THR A 584 -11.19 1.83 -11.56
C THR A 584 -12.45 1.81 -10.70
N SER A 585 -12.32 2.01 -9.38
CA SER A 585 -13.48 2.10 -8.48
C SER A 585 -14.41 3.24 -8.87
N LEU A 586 -13.87 4.42 -9.23
CA LEU A 586 -14.67 5.57 -9.67
C LEU A 586 -15.39 5.30 -10.99
N ALA A 587 -14.68 4.84 -12.02
CA ALA A 587 -15.23 4.67 -13.36
C ALA A 587 -16.31 3.57 -13.41
N PHE A 588 -15.99 2.38 -12.92
CA PHE A 588 -16.92 1.24 -12.95
C PHE A 588 -18.02 1.37 -11.90
N GLY A 589 -17.71 1.97 -10.74
CA GLY A 589 -18.73 2.29 -9.75
C GLY A 589 -19.72 3.35 -10.27
N LEU A 590 -19.24 4.39 -10.96
CA LEU A 590 -20.10 5.40 -11.59
C LEU A 590 -20.96 4.78 -12.70
N MET A 591 -20.41 3.91 -13.53
CA MET A 591 -21.16 3.21 -14.55
C MET A 591 -22.30 2.37 -13.97
N ALA A 592 -22.03 1.61 -12.91
CA ALA A 592 -23.04 0.82 -12.23
C ALA A 592 -24.12 1.71 -11.57
N THR A 593 -23.71 2.78 -10.90
CA THR A 593 -24.65 3.69 -10.23
C THR A 593 -25.49 4.50 -11.20
N THR A 594 -24.99 4.86 -12.38
CA THR A 594 -25.77 5.49 -13.43
C THR A 594 -26.99 4.65 -13.80
N VAL A 595 -26.81 3.33 -13.94
CA VAL A 595 -27.90 2.39 -14.20
C VAL A 595 -28.81 2.26 -12.98
N LEU A 596 -28.22 2.10 -11.80
CA LEU A 596 -28.97 1.87 -10.56
C LEU A 596 -29.81 3.09 -10.14
N VAL A 597 -29.26 4.30 -10.24
CA VAL A 597 -30.01 5.53 -9.89
C VAL A 597 -31.29 5.64 -10.71
N LEU A 598 -31.23 5.37 -12.02
CA LEU A 598 -32.38 5.49 -12.91
C LEU A 598 -33.52 4.49 -12.63
N PHE A 599 -33.22 3.33 -12.04
CA PHE A 599 -34.20 2.26 -11.83
C PHE A 599 -34.45 1.96 -10.35
N LEU A 600 -33.38 1.96 -9.54
CA LEU A 600 -33.46 1.58 -8.12
C LEU A 600 -34.06 2.71 -7.27
N VAL A 601 -33.65 3.98 -7.48
CA VAL A 601 -34.19 5.10 -6.72
C VAL A 601 -35.70 5.25 -6.91
N PRO A 602 -36.27 5.22 -8.14
CA PRO A 602 -37.71 5.22 -8.37
C PRO A 602 -38.45 4.05 -7.71
N ALA A 603 -37.86 2.85 -7.80
CA ALA A 603 -38.43 1.66 -7.18
C ALA A 603 -38.47 1.77 -5.65
N ILE A 604 -37.36 2.21 -5.04
CA ILE A 604 -37.26 2.39 -3.58
C ILE A 604 -38.19 3.52 -3.12
N TYR A 605 -38.23 4.65 -3.83
CA TYR A 605 -39.13 5.74 -3.49
C TYR A 605 -40.60 5.26 -3.49
N SER A 606 -40.98 4.43 -4.49
CA SER A 606 -42.32 3.83 -4.54
C SER A 606 -42.56 2.81 -3.42
N ILE A 607 -41.55 2.09 -2.95
CA ILE A 607 -41.65 1.20 -1.76
C ILE A 607 -41.92 2.04 -0.50
N PHE A 608 -41.19 3.15 -0.32
CA PHE A 608 -41.40 4.03 0.84
C PHE A 608 -42.79 4.69 0.82
N ASP A 609 -43.33 5.01 -0.38
CA ASP A 609 -44.68 5.50 -0.57
C ASP A 609 -45.74 4.47 -0.14
N ASP A 610 -45.56 3.17 -0.48
CA ASP A 610 -46.46 2.09 -0.03
C ASP A 610 -46.63 2.02 1.49
N TYR A 611 -45.59 2.42 2.24
CA TYR A 611 -45.60 2.46 3.69
C TYR A 611 -46.00 3.83 4.27
N GLY A 612 -46.38 4.80 3.41
CA GLY A 612 -46.73 6.17 3.82
C GLY A 612 -45.55 6.96 4.42
N LEU A 613 -44.32 6.57 4.07
CA LEU A 613 -43.12 7.21 4.60
C LEU A 613 -42.56 8.32 3.68
N ALA A 614 -43.01 8.39 2.42
CA ALA A 614 -42.62 9.45 1.49
C ALA A 614 -43.45 10.71 1.80
N LYS A 615 -42.79 11.84 2.10
CA LYS A 615 -43.46 13.16 2.19
C LYS A 615 -43.55 13.75 0.80
N LEU A 616 -44.77 13.97 0.37
CA LEU A 616 -45.12 14.45 -0.97
C LEU A 616 -45.63 15.90 -0.99
N ASP A 617 -45.56 16.59 0.21
CA ASP A 617 -45.97 18.00 0.36
C ASP A 617 -44.92 18.98 -0.12
#